data_527741e64b0f4dda99236eff64330355
#
_entry.id   527741e64b0f4dda99236eff64330355
#
_cell.length_a   1.000
_cell.length_b   1.000
_cell.length_c   1.000
_cell.angle_alpha   90.00
_cell.angle_beta   90.00
_cell.angle_gamma   90.00
#
_symmetry.space_group_name_H-M   'P 1'
#
loop_
_entity.id
_entity.type
_entity.pdbx_description
1 polymer ?
#
loop_
_entity_poly.entity_id
_entity_poly.type
_entity_poly.pdbx_seq_one_letter_code
_entity_poly.pdbx_strand_id
1 'polypeptide(L)'
;PGEVGCAISHINVWNQTIEEGHQRVLILEEDFKVERSLNELTDQELIGHQYANWDLCYLGRFVFEDEVQEKITPNLVKPGNSYNAHAYMITREGAQKLVDGNLQTNIIPVDEYIPALYMGHRREDINSIFSRSMLAISTETDWITQTSNANNTSIGHINYNEEEMNEPYFEILDDSNWEAWLDKYVDPTIRRHQWDLIVDEHRDTNIFEFPLFTQKFCDEAVALSEAKDNWTIDRHNAYPTNDVLLQDIGLNDIYSRVLREIVYPLCIHLWELEGPGYDDMYSENFLARYTMDRQSHLSLHHDFSNITMVVKLNDEFDGGGTWFPKYKVLSNPKRVGTATLHPGLITHLHGARPITAGKRYITVSFMRKHEGGTL
;
A
#
# COMPACT_ATOMS: atom_id res chain seq x y z
N PRO A 1 1.97 9.81 1.17
CA PRO A 1 1.76 9.99 -0.29
C PRO A 1 0.42 10.63 -0.63
N GLY A 2 -0.70 10.24 0.01
CA GLY A 2 -2.03 10.78 -0.27
C GLY A 2 -2.17 12.28 -0.01
N GLU A 3 -1.74 12.77 1.16
CA GLU A 3 -1.80 14.19 1.51
C GLU A 3 -0.98 15.07 0.56
N VAL A 4 0.20 14.59 0.13
CA VAL A 4 1.02 15.29 -0.86
C VAL A 4 0.31 15.35 -2.21
N GLY A 5 -0.32 14.26 -2.64
CA GLY A 5 -1.10 14.21 -3.88
C GLY A 5 -2.29 15.17 -3.84
N CYS A 6 -3.04 15.20 -2.73
CA CYS A 6 -4.13 16.15 -2.51
C CYS A 6 -3.62 17.60 -2.56
N ALA A 7 -2.56 17.92 -1.84
CA ALA A 7 -1.98 19.26 -1.86
C ALA A 7 -1.57 19.70 -3.27
N ILE A 8 -0.93 18.83 -4.05
CA ILE A 8 -0.54 19.10 -5.44
C ILE A 8 -1.77 19.32 -6.32
N SER A 9 -2.83 18.52 -6.16
CA SER A 9 -4.08 18.67 -6.91
C SER A 9 -4.72 20.03 -6.65
N HIS A 10 -4.82 20.45 -5.40
CA HIS A 10 -5.34 21.77 -5.02
C HIS A 10 -4.47 22.91 -5.57
N ILE A 11 -3.13 22.83 -5.45
CA ILE A 11 -2.20 23.80 -6.01
C ILE A 11 -2.41 23.98 -7.52
N ASN A 12 -2.59 22.88 -8.25
CA ASN A 12 -2.83 22.91 -9.70
C ASN A 12 -4.13 23.62 -10.05
N VAL A 13 -5.21 23.35 -9.29
CA VAL A 13 -6.52 24.02 -9.51
C VAL A 13 -6.44 25.51 -9.17
N TRP A 14 -5.72 25.91 -8.12
CA TRP A 14 -5.50 27.33 -7.83
C TRP A 14 -4.73 28.06 -8.92
N ASN A 15 -3.65 27.46 -9.43
CA ASN A 15 -2.90 28.01 -10.56
C ASN A 15 -3.77 28.12 -11.82
N GLN A 16 -4.54 27.09 -12.14
CA GLN A 16 -5.45 27.11 -13.29
C GLN A 16 -6.52 28.23 -13.13
N THR A 17 -7.08 28.41 -11.94
CA THR A 17 -8.04 29.49 -11.65
C THR A 17 -7.46 30.86 -12.01
N ILE A 18 -6.18 31.09 -11.68
CA ILE A 18 -5.47 32.33 -11.93
C ILE A 18 -5.18 32.48 -13.44
N GLU A 19 -4.61 31.46 -14.07
CA GLU A 19 -4.18 31.46 -15.46
C GLU A 19 -5.36 31.65 -16.44
N GLU A 20 -6.49 31.00 -16.18
CA GLU A 20 -7.69 31.08 -17.00
C GLU A 20 -8.54 32.34 -16.70
N GLY A 21 -8.18 33.08 -15.66
CA GLY A 21 -8.83 34.36 -15.31
C GLY A 21 -10.22 34.22 -14.72
N HIS A 22 -10.56 33.07 -14.16
CA HIS A 22 -11.84 32.84 -13.51
C HIS A 22 -12.00 33.71 -12.26
N GLN A 23 -13.12 34.42 -12.16
CA GLN A 23 -13.38 35.30 -11.01
C GLN A 23 -13.73 34.53 -9.75
N ARG A 24 -14.43 33.41 -9.90
CA ARG A 24 -14.80 32.46 -8.84
C ARG A 24 -14.82 31.05 -9.39
N VAL A 25 -14.35 30.11 -8.61
CA VAL A 25 -14.34 28.67 -8.93
C VAL A 25 -14.90 27.90 -7.76
N LEU A 26 -15.71 26.90 -8.04
CA LEU A 26 -16.14 25.89 -7.08
C LEU A 26 -15.18 24.71 -7.18
N ILE A 27 -14.55 24.34 -6.08
CA ILE A 27 -13.64 23.21 -5.96
C ILE A 27 -14.36 22.13 -5.15
N LEU A 28 -14.36 20.92 -5.71
CA LEU A 28 -14.98 19.73 -5.11
C LEU A 28 -13.99 18.57 -5.17
N GLU A 29 -13.88 17.83 -4.09
CA GLU A 29 -13.23 16.51 -4.10
C GLU A 29 -14.18 15.46 -4.69
N GLU A 30 -13.65 14.31 -5.14
CA GLU A 30 -14.41 13.30 -5.91
C GLU A 30 -15.56 12.62 -5.11
N ASP A 31 -15.52 12.68 -3.80
CA ASP A 31 -16.50 12.03 -2.90
C ASP A 31 -17.60 12.95 -2.39
N PHE A 32 -17.80 14.08 -3.04
CA PHE A 32 -18.81 15.04 -2.65
C PHE A 32 -20.27 14.54 -2.85
N LYS A 33 -21.17 15.00 -1.98
CA LYS A 33 -22.60 14.82 -2.11
C LYS A 33 -23.30 16.15 -1.88
N VAL A 34 -24.14 16.58 -2.81
CA VAL A 34 -24.92 17.84 -2.67
C VAL A 34 -26.14 17.58 -1.79
N GLU A 35 -26.23 18.25 -0.66
CA GLU A 35 -27.37 18.19 0.26
C GLU A 35 -28.34 19.34 0.05
N ARG A 36 -27.85 20.48 -0.45
CA ARG A 36 -28.63 21.67 -0.66
C ARG A 36 -28.26 22.38 -1.96
N SER A 37 -29.26 22.97 -2.66
CA SER A 37 -29.02 23.63 -3.95
C SER A 37 -28.19 24.90 -3.78
N LEU A 38 -27.10 25.02 -4.53
CA LEU A 38 -26.28 26.25 -4.55
C LEU A 38 -27.02 27.46 -5.10
N ASN A 39 -28.13 27.28 -5.83
CA ASN A 39 -28.98 28.39 -6.30
C ASN A 39 -29.70 29.11 -5.16
N GLU A 40 -29.75 28.53 -3.96
CA GLU A 40 -30.29 29.16 -2.78
C GLU A 40 -29.32 30.19 -2.16
N LEU A 41 -28.02 30.09 -2.47
CA LEU A 41 -27.02 31.04 -2.03
C LEU A 41 -26.98 32.23 -3.01
N THR A 42 -27.70 33.26 -2.69
CA THR A 42 -27.86 34.43 -3.56
C THR A 42 -26.60 35.30 -3.59
N ASP A 43 -26.41 36.06 -4.67
CA ASP A 43 -25.35 37.07 -4.76
C ASP A 43 -25.46 38.08 -3.62
N GLN A 44 -26.68 38.44 -3.19
CA GLN A 44 -26.86 39.35 -2.08
C GLN A 44 -26.35 38.80 -0.75
N GLU A 45 -26.48 37.49 -0.51
CA GLU A 45 -25.90 36.84 0.67
C GLU A 45 -24.38 36.78 0.58
N LEU A 46 -23.82 36.52 -0.61
CA LEU A 46 -22.36 36.40 -0.79
C LEU A 46 -21.62 37.75 -0.72
N ILE A 47 -22.28 38.87 -1.14
CA ILE A 47 -21.61 40.17 -1.27
C ILE A 47 -22.31 41.31 -0.51
N GLY A 48 -23.50 41.07 0.05
CA GLY A 48 -24.31 42.08 0.74
C GLY A 48 -23.96 42.32 2.21
N HIS A 49 -22.76 41.95 2.69
CA HIS A 49 -22.36 42.03 4.08
C HIS A 49 -20.93 42.55 4.27
N GLN A 50 -20.49 42.75 5.51
CA GLN A 50 -19.19 43.32 5.86
C GLN A 50 -17.99 42.45 5.40
N TYR A 51 -18.18 41.17 5.09
CA TYR A 51 -17.19 40.25 4.55
C TYR A 51 -17.33 40.02 3.04
N ALA A 52 -17.93 40.97 2.30
CA ALA A 52 -18.17 40.84 0.85
C ALA A 52 -16.92 40.60 0.00
N ASN A 53 -15.76 41.00 0.51
CA ASN A 53 -14.45 40.76 -0.13
C ASN A 53 -13.81 39.47 0.35
N TRP A 54 -14.59 38.43 0.60
CA TRP A 54 -14.07 37.13 0.99
C TRP A 54 -13.21 36.50 -0.12
N ASP A 55 -12.21 35.79 0.29
CA ASP A 55 -11.29 35.03 -0.59
C ASP A 55 -11.79 33.60 -0.80
N LEU A 56 -12.34 32.98 0.25
CA LEU A 56 -12.78 31.59 0.27
C LEU A 56 -14.12 31.46 1.00
N CYS A 57 -15.02 30.63 0.47
CA CYS A 57 -16.31 30.29 1.08
C CYS A 57 -16.44 28.76 1.16
N TYR A 58 -16.41 28.21 2.37
CA TYR A 58 -16.70 26.77 2.55
C TYR A 58 -18.18 26.49 2.31
N LEU A 59 -18.45 25.41 1.58
CA LEU A 59 -19.78 24.84 1.37
C LEU A 59 -19.98 23.53 2.13
N GLY A 60 -18.88 22.96 2.60
CA GLY A 60 -18.81 21.81 3.49
C GLY A 60 -17.47 21.78 4.18
N ARG A 61 -17.48 21.56 5.50
CA ARG A 61 -16.29 21.47 6.33
C ARG A 61 -16.59 20.71 7.62
N PHE A 62 -15.60 20.14 8.25
CA PHE A 62 -15.76 19.61 9.59
C PHE A 62 -15.66 20.73 10.63
N VAL A 63 -16.68 20.84 11.50
CA VAL A 63 -16.77 21.82 12.59
C VAL A 63 -16.57 21.10 13.91
N PHE A 64 -15.65 21.61 14.75
CA PHE A 64 -15.46 21.05 16.10
C PHE A 64 -16.63 21.43 17.02
N GLU A 65 -17.05 20.53 17.91
CA GLU A 65 -18.18 20.71 18.81
C GLU A 65 -18.08 21.97 19.71
N ASP A 66 -16.84 22.39 20.03
CA ASP A 66 -16.57 23.56 20.89
C ASP A 66 -16.49 24.88 20.11
N GLU A 67 -16.74 24.89 18.80
CA GLU A 67 -16.56 26.06 17.97
C GLU A 67 -17.78 26.99 18.06
N VAL A 68 -17.58 28.20 18.60
CA VAL A 68 -18.57 29.26 18.56
C VAL A 68 -18.47 29.98 17.22
N GLN A 69 -19.47 29.81 16.35
CA GLN A 69 -19.51 30.42 15.03
C GLN A 69 -20.13 31.82 15.10
N GLU A 70 -19.41 32.80 14.58
CA GLU A 70 -19.93 34.19 14.42
C GLU A 70 -20.85 34.26 13.19
N LYS A 71 -22.16 34.52 13.39
CA LYS A 71 -23.09 34.67 12.27
C LYS A 71 -22.82 35.93 11.47
N ILE A 72 -22.85 35.80 10.14
CA ILE A 72 -22.76 36.89 9.17
C ILE A 72 -24.12 37.18 8.55
N THR A 73 -24.78 36.12 8.06
CA THR A 73 -26.16 36.16 7.51
C THR A 73 -26.93 34.94 8.04
N PRO A 74 -28.22 34.76 7.71
CA PRO A 74 -28.96 33.57 8.09
C PRO A 74 -28.30 32.25 7.61
N ASN A 75 -27.57 32.26 6.50
CA ASN A 75 -26.94 31.07 5.92
C ASN A 75 -25.41 31.08 6.00
N LEU A 76 -24.77 32.18 6.42
CA LEU A 76 -23.33 32.34 6.44
C LEU A 76 -22.79 32.66 7.82
N VAL A 77 -21.61 32.07 8.11
CA VAL A 77 -20.84 32.26 9.34
C VAL A 77 -19.40 32.59 9.02
N LYS A 78 -18.69 33.17 9.97
CA LYS A 78 -17.24 33.26 9.96
C LYS A 78 -16.68 31.94 10.46
N PRO A 79 -15.89 31.23 9.65
CA PRO A 79 -15.33 29.92 10.06
C PRO A 79 -14.22 30.10 11.10
N GLY A 80 -14.20 29.22 12.07
CA GLY A 80 -13.07 29.02 12.95
C GLY A 80 -12.13 27.94 12.39
N ASN A 81 -11.63 27.09 13.27
CA ASN A 81 -10.78 25.98 12.87
C ASN A 81 -11.61 24.95 12.10
N SER A 82 -11.22 24.67 10.87
CA SER A 82 -11.95 23.80 9.97
C SER A 82 -11.04 22.70 9.49
N TYR A 83 -11.53 21.47 9.51
CA TYR A 83 -10.92 20.36 8.78
C TYR A 83 -11.78 20.05 7.55
N ASN A 84 -11.21 19.27 6.63
CA ASN A 84 -11.77 18.92 5.33
C ASN A 84 -11.86 20.12 4.37
N ALA A 85 -11.25 19.94 3.22
CA ALA A 85 -11.27 20.90 2.11
C ALA A 85 -12.07 20.36 0.91
N HIS A 86 -13.08 19.51 1.16
CA HIS A 86 -13.80 18.76 0.13
C HIS A 86 -14.73 19.60 -0.73
N ALA A 87 -15.21 20.77 -0.22
CA ALA A 87 -16.11 21.63 -0.97
C ALA A 87 -15.98 23.11 -0.57
N TYR A 88 -15.45 23.93 -1.47
CA TYR A 88 -15.35 25.37 -1.25
C TYR A 88 -15.36 26.17 -2.55
N MET A 89 -15.86 27.39 -2.48
CA MET A 89 -15.68 28.39 -3.53
C MET A 89 -14.45 29.25 -3.22
N ILE A 90 -13.71 29.61 -4.26
CA ILE A 90 -12.56 30.50 -4.13
C ILE A 90 -12.62 31.60 -5.17
N THR A 91 -12.27 32.82 -4.76
CA THR A 91 -12.09 33.93 -5.70
C THR A 91 -10.71 33.85 -6.35
N ARG A 92 -10.52 34.58 -7.47
CA ARG A 92 -9.22 34.67 -8.10
C ARG A 92 -8.15 35.24 -7.18
N GLU A 93 -8.52 36.27 -6.41
CA GLU A 93 -7.64 36.88 -5.40
C GLU A 93 -7.31 35.88 -4.30
N GLY A 94 -8.28 35.07 -3.85
CA GLY A 94 -8.09 34.01 -2.89
C GLY A 94 -7.14 32.92 -3.41
N ALA A 95 -7.34 32.50 -4.67
CA ALA A 95 -6.42 31.53 -5.32
C ALA A 95 -4.98 32.07 -5.38
N GLN A 96 -4.81 33.35 -5.71
CA GLN A 96 -3.49 33.99 -5.70
C GLN A 96 -2.84 33.96 -4.31
N LYS A 97 -3.60 34.28 -3.27
CA LYS A 97 -3.09 34.23 -1.88
C LYS A 97 -2.69 32.82 -1.44
N LEU A 98 -3.43 31.78 -1.87
CA LEU A 98 -3.07 30.38 -1.64
C LEU A 98 -1.78 29.98 -2.35
N VAL A 99 -1.60 30.43 -3.59
CA VAL A 99 -0.35 30.18 -4.33
C VAL A 99 0.82 30.96 -3.73
N ASP A 100 0.61 32.24 -3.38
CA ASP A 100 1.65 33.10 -2.77
C ASP A 100 2.11 32.59 -1.39
N GLY A 101 1.25 31.89 -0.66
CA GLY A 101 1.57 31.22 0.60
C GLY A 101 2.58 30.08 0.44
N ASN A 102 2.83 29.64 -0.81
CA ASN A 102 3.93 28.73 -1.18
C ASN A 102 3.89 27.37 -0.50
N LEU A 103 2.70 26.74 -0.45
CA LEU A 103 2.51 25.40 0.09
C LEU A 103 3.46 24.36 -0.53
N GLN A 104 3.80 24.53 -1.81
CA GLN A 104 4.65 23.58 -2.56
C GLN A 104 6.07 23.44 -2.00
N THR A 105 6.59 24.41 -1.24
CA THR A 105 7.92 24.34 -0.59
C THR A 105 7.87 23.87 0.87
N ASN A 106 6.69 23.99 1.49
CA ASN A 106 6.46 23.58 2.88
C ASN A 106 5.15 22.81 2.94
N ILE A 107 5.14 21.58 2.41
CA ILE A 107 3.91 20.79 2.26
C ILE A 107 3.37 20.37 3.62
N ILE A 108 2.14 20.81 3.90
CA ILE A 108 1.27 20.33 4.97
C ILE A 108 -0.08 19.96 4.38
N PRO A 109 -0.95 19.23 5.09
CA PRO A 109 -2.32 18.96 4.63
C PRO A 109 -3.07 20.25 4.25
N VAL A 110 -3.84 20.20 3.17
CA VAL A 110 -4.58 21.37 2.64
C VAL A 110 -5.59 21.92 3.65
N ASP A 111 -6.20 21.03 4.41
CA ASP A 111 -7.15 21.34 5.46
C ASP A 111 -6.52 21.95 6.73
N GLU A 112 -5.19 21.87 6.88
CA GLU A 112 -4.42 22.64 7.85
C GLU A 112 -3.89 23.95 7.24
N TYR A 113 -3.49 23.92 5.96
CA TYR A 113 -2.94 25.07 5.26
C TYR A 113 -3.94 26.21 5.07
N ILE A 114 -5.14 25.90 4.56
CA ILE A 114 -6.17 26.93 4.32
C ILE A 114 -6.54 27.67 5.63
N PRO A 115 -6.84 26.97 6.75
CA PRO A 115 -7.09 27.63 8.04
C PRO A 115 -5.89 28.46 8.55
N ALA A 116 -4.66 28.02 8.33
CA ALA A 116 -3.50 28.78 8.73
C ALA A 116 -3.47 30.19 8.11
N LEU A 117 -3.96 30.34 6.87
CA LEU A 117 -3.97 31.61 6.15
C LEU A 117 -5.11 32.56 6.55
N TYR A 118 -6.23 32.09 7.15
CA TYR A 118 -7.31 33.01 7.55
C TYR A 118 -7.47 33.20 9.07
N MET A 119 -7.12 32.21 9.88
CA MET A 119 -7.21 32.35 11.35
C MET A 119 -5.86 32.15 12.06
N GLY A 120 -4.90 31.51 11.41
CA GLY A 120 -3.64 31.05 11.98
C GLY A 120 -3.74 29.61 12.46
N HIS A 121 -2.60 28.99 12.70
CA HIS A 121 -2.48 27.61 13.11
C HIS A 121 -2.21 27.47 14.61
N ARG A 122 -2.59 26.34 15.24
CA ARG A 122 -2.29 26.07 16.67
C ARG A 122 -0.81 25.89 16.95
N ARG A 123 -0.06 25.42 15.94
CA ARG A 123 1.39 25.21 16.02
C ARG A 123 2.14 26.48 15.61
N GLU A 124 3.05 26.97 16.47
CA GLU A 124 3.82 28.19 16.22
C GLU A 124 4.80 28.05 15.03
N ASP A 125 5.34 26.84 14.81
CA ASP A 125 6.23 26.58 13.68
C ASP A 125 5.51 26.78 12.34
N ILE A 126 4.24 26.39 12.22
CA ILE A 126 3.43 26.61 11.04
C ILE A 126 3.09 28.10 10.88
N ASN A 127 2.75 28.79 11.95
CA ASN A 127 2.51 30.25 11.91
C ASN A 127 3.76 31.06 11.51
N SER A 128 4.95 30.53 11.76
CA SER A 128 6.20 31.18 11.34
C SER A 128 6.43 31.08 9.82
N ILE A 129 5.84 30.07 9.18
CA ILE A 129 5.96 29.83 7.73
C ILE A 129 4.81 30.52 6.99
N PHE A 130 3.56 30.36 7.48
CA PHE A 130 2.35 30.82 6.81
C PHE A 130 1.72 31.97 7.57
N SER A 131 1.78 33.17 6.96
CA SER A 131 1.17 34.37 7.53
C SER A 131 -0.31 34.49 7.12
N ARG A 132 -1.12 35.04 8.02
CA ARG A 132 -2.54 35.33 7.73
C ARG A 132 -2.65 36.34 6.59
N SER A 133 -3.35 35.94 5.52
CA SER A 133 -3.51 36.76 4.31
C SER A 133 -4.92 36.69 3.74
N MET A 134 -5.76 35.77 4.22
CA MET A 134 -7.05 35.45 3.63
C MET A 134 -8.24 35.85 4.52
N LEU A 135 -9.37 36.09 3.88
CA LEU A 135 -10.68 36.27 4.51
C LEU A 135 -11.57 35.09 4.08
N ALA A 136 -11.94 34.23 5.04
CA ALA A 136 -12.82 33.11 4.80
C ALA A 136 -14.22 33.33 5.37
N ILE A 137 -15.23 32.82 4.68
CA ILE A 137 -16.60 32.65 5.14
C ILE A 137 -17.03 31.20 4.96
N SER A 138 -18.14 30.80 5.57
CA SER A 138 -18.66 29.42 5.44
C SER A 138 -20.17 29.44 5.44
N THR A 139 -20.80 28.46 4.81
CA THR A 139 -22.20 28.15 5.09
C THR A 139 -22.37 27.73 6.55
N GLU A 140 -23.51 28.07 7.18
CA GLU A 140 -23.79 27.73 8.59
C GLU A 140 -23.90 26.19 8.80
N THR A 141 -24.45 25.51 7.81
CA THR A 141 -24.55 24.03 7.73
C THR A 141 -23.91 23.58 6.46
N ASP A 142 -23.50 22.34 6.39
CA ASP A 142 -22.91 21.78 5.17
C ASP A 142 -23.97 21.68 4.06
N TRP A 143 -23.70 22.36 2.94
CA TRP A 143 -24.50 22.27 1.72
C TRP A 143 -23.96 21.16 0.80
N ILE A 144 -22.71 20.83 1.00
CA ILE A 144 -22.02 19.73 0.34
C ILE A 144 -21.31 18.92 1.41
N THR A 145 -21.62 17.63 1.47
CA THR A 145 -21.02 16.67 2.39
C THR A 145 -20.12 15.68 1.62
N GLN A 146 -19.34 14.89 2.33
CA GLN A 146 -18.62 13.76 1.77
C GLN A 146 -19.48 12.48 1.84
N THR A 147 -19.42 11.66 0.79
CA THR A 147 -20.07 10.34 0.82
C THR A 147 -19.29 9.42 1.74
N SER A 148 -19.95 8.81 2.71
CA SER A 148 -19.36 7.89 3.70
C SER A 148 -18.95 6.52 3.12
N ASN A 149 -18.44 6.47 1.89
CA ASN A 149 -17.85 5.27 1.33
C ASN A 149 -16.39 5.18 1.77
N ALA A 150 -16.18 4.60 2.95
CA ALA A 150 -14.88 4.33 3.55
C ALA A 150 -13.90 3.54 2.64
N ASN A 151 -14.34 3.09 1.48
CA ASN A 151 -13.55 2.28 0.55
C ASN A 151 -12.97 3.06 -0.63
N ASN A 152 -13.24 4.36 -0.81
CA ASN A 152 -12.83 5.13 -1.99
C ASN A 152 -12.04 6.41 -1.71
N THR A 153 -11.75 6.74 -0.46
CA THR A 153 -10.89 7.89 -0.16
C THR A 153 -9.45 7.45 -0.12
N SER A 154 -8.64 7.93 -1.05
CA SER A 154 -7.17 7.79 -1.02
C SER A 154 -6.54 8.54 0.17
N ILE A 155 -7.34 9.38 0.84
CA ILE A 155 -7.07 9.99 2.14
C ILE A 155 -8.27 9.64 3.01
N GLY A 156 -8.31 8.41 3.52
CA GLY A 156 -9.30 8.07 4.54
C GLY A 156 -9.14 9.02 5.72
N HIS A 157 -10.21 9.65 6.19
CA HIS A 157 -10.28 9.91 7.61
C HIS A 157 -10.13 8.56 8.28
N ILE A 158 -8.91 8.29 8.65
CA ILE A 158 -8.63 7.21 9.58
C ILE A 158 -9.36 7.65 10.84
N ASN A 159 -10.57 7.17 11.05
CA ASN A 159 -11.06 6.99 12.41
C ASN A 159 -9.99 6.09 13.02
N TYR A 160 -9.04 6.71 13.70
CA TYR A 160 -8.08 5.98 14.52
C TYR A 160 -8.90 5.27 15.60
N ASN A 161 -9.40 4.08 15.26
CA ASN A 161 -9.79 3.14 16.28
C ASN A 161 -8.53 2.94 17.12
N GLU A 162 -8.66 2.96 18.42
CA GLU A 162 -7.54 2.60 19.29
C GLU A 162 -6.94 1.23 18.91
N GLU A 163 -7.70 0.38 18.20
CA GLU A 163 -7.26 -0.88 17.61
C GLU A 163 -6.29 -0.69 16.44
N GLU A 164 -6.49 0.32 15.54
CA GLU A 164 -5.56 0.61 14.44
C GLU A 164 -4.26 1.26 14.92
N MET A 165 -4.31 2.05 16.01
CA MET A 165 -3.12 2.58 16.67
C MET A 165 -2.26 1.50 17.32
N ASN A 166 -2.83 0.30 17.54
CA ASN A 166 -2.17 -0.86 18.11
C ASN A 166 -1.76 -1.90 17.06
N GLU A 167 -1.99 -1.67 15.75
CA GLU A 167 -1.45 -2.56 14.72
C GLU A 167 0.08 -2.52 14.78
N PRO A 168 0.73 -3.67 14.91
CA PRO A 168 2.19 -3.71 14.95
C PRO A 168 2.76 -3.16 13.62
N TYR A 169 3.67 -2.21 13.72
CA TYR A 169 4.41 -1.71 12.57
C TYR A 169 5.37 -2.80 12.06
N PHE A 170 5.24 -3.16 10.79
CA PHE A 170 6.12 -4.10 10.12
C PHE A 170 7.02 -3.37 9.15
N GLU A 171 8.29 -3.25 9.50
CA GLU A 171 9.30 -2.56 8.69
C GLU A 171 9.51 -3.23 7.32
N ILE A 172 9.23 -4.52 7.20
CA ILE A 172 9.28 -5.28 5.94
C ILE A 172 8.36 -4.71 4.85
N LEU A 173 7.31 -3.96 5.24
CA LEU A 173 6.37 -3.32 4.31
C LEU A 173 6.82 -1.93 3.83
N ASP A 174 7.91 -1.37 4.37
CA ASP A 174 8.45 -0.08 3.97
C ASP A 174 9.58 -0.24 2.95
N ASP A 175 9.25 -0.14 1.67
CA ASP A 175 10.20 -0.17 0.54
C ASP A 175 10.54 1.22 -0.01
N SER A 176 10.27 2.27 0.74
CA SER A 176 10.53 3.67 0.36
C SER A 176 12.01 3.92 -0.01
N ASN A 177 12.92 3.15 0.60
CA ASN A 177 14.33 3.06 0.20
C ASN A 177 14.67 1.62 -0.19
N TRP A 178 14.50 1.29 -1.47
CA TRP A 178 14.65 -0.06 -1.98
C TRP A 178 16.04 -0.67 -1.76
N GLU A 179 17.12 0.09 -1.95
CA GLU A 179 18.47 -0.42 -1.72
C GLU A 179 18.72 -0.77 -0.25
N ALA A 180 18.26 0.08 0.67
CA ALA A 180 18.34 -0.21 2.10
C ALA A 180 17.46 -1.41 2.49
N TRP A 181 16.30 -1.58 1.84
CA TRP A 181 15.44 -2.74 2.00
C TRP A 181 16.15 -4.02 1.55
N LEU A 182 16.74 -4.01 0.36
CA LEU A 182 17.52 -5.14 -0.17
C LEU A 182 18.70 -5.51 0.76
N ASP A 183 19.44 -4.51 1.26
CA ASP A 183 20.56 -4.73 2.18
C ASP A 183 20.13 -5.43 3.48
N LYS A 184 18.91 -5.17 3.91
CA LYS A 184 18.35 -5.67 5.15
C LYS A 184 17.72 -7.05 5.03
N TYR A 185 17.00 -7.29 3.94
CA TYR A 185 16.10 -8.44 3.80
C TYR A 185 16.55 -9.48 2.80
N VAL A 186 17.39 -9.13 1.83
CA VAL A 186 17.91 -10.07 0.83
C VAL A 186 19.33 -10.49 1.17
N ASP A 187 19.64 -11.78 1.00
CA ASP A 187 20.98 -12.29 1.25
C ASP A 187 22.00 -11.58 0.35
N PRO A 188 23.09 -11.03 0.89
CA PRO A 188 24.06 -10.28 0.10
C PRO A 188 24.81 -11.12 -0.94
N THR A 189 24.81 -12.46 -0.81
CA THR A 189 25.51 -13.32 -1.76
C THR A 189 24.75 -13.46 -3.07
N ILE A 190 23.42 -13.61 -3.03
CA ILE A 190 22.59 -13.72 -4.24
C ILE A 190 22.61 -12.43 -5.07
N ARG A 191 22.72 -11.28 -4.43
CA ARG A 191 22.78 -9.95 -5.09
C ARG A 191 24.05 -9.75 -5.94
N ARG A 192 25.10 -10.54 -5.72
CA ARG A 192 26.36 -10.42 -6.47
C ARG A 192 26.30 -11.06 -7.86
N HIS A 193 25.23 -11.70 -8.24
CA HIS A 193 25.04 -12.41 -9.51
C HIS A 193 26.14 -13.45 -9.81
N GLN A 194 26.82 -13.98 -8.79
CA GLN A 194 27.80 -15.06 -8.90
C GLN A 194 27.13 -16.41 -8.63
N TRP A 195 26.05 -16.67 -9.34
CA TRP A 195 25.13 -17.76 -9.05
C TRP A 195 25.78 -19.14 -9.05
N ASP A 196 26.69 -19.41 -9.96
CA ASP A 196 27.43 -20.69 -10.05
C ASP A 196 28.23 -21.03 -8.78
N LEU A 197 28.47 -20.03 -7.91
CA LEU A 197 29.19 -20.21 -6.65
C LEU A 197 28.29 -20.43 -5.42
N ILE A 198 27.02 -20.12 -5.54
CA ILE A 198 26.10 -20.07 -4.40
C ILE A 198 24.84 -20.92 -4.57
N VAL A 199 24.58 -21.40 -5.78
CA VAL A 199 23.43 -22.26 -6.09
C VAL A 199 23.90 -23.70 -6.07
N ASP A 200 23.28 -24.51 -5.21
CA ASP A 200 23.52 -25.95 -5.12
C ASP A 200 22.45 -26.72 -5.88
N GLU A 201 22.82 -27.53 -6.85
CA GLU A 201 21.91 -28.45 -7.51
C GLU A 201 21.96 -29.85 -6.86
N HIS A 202 20.79 -30.42 -6.61
CA HIS A 202 20.65 -31.80 -6.15
C HIS A 202 20.91 -32.80 -7.28
N ARG A 203 22.18 -33.10 -7.61
CA ARG A 203 22.61 -34.21 -8.48
C ARG A 203 21.92 -34.28 -9.84
N ASP A 204 22.01 -33.28 -10.66
CA ASP A 204 21.41 -33.20 -12.01
C ASP A 204 19.89 -33.46 -12.02
N THR A 205 19.17 -32.96 -10.99
CA THR A 205 17.72 -33.16 -10.85
C THR A 205 16.90 -31.94 -11.23
N ASN A 206 17.51 -30.81 -11.55
CA ASN A 206 16.87 -29.51 -11.70
C ASN A 206 16.16 -29.06 -10.42
N ILE A 207 16.65 -29.48 -9.26
CA ILE A 207 16.23 -28.98 -7.96
C ILE A 207 17.41 -28.19 -7.40
N PHE A 208 17.23 -26.87 -7.28
CA PHE A 208 18.29 -25.93 -6.90
C PHE A 208 17.98 -25.30 -5.55
N GLU A 209 19.01 -25.15 -4.71
CA GLU A 209 18.91 -24.44 -3.44
C GLU A 209 19.90 -23.28 -3.40
N PHE A 210 19.46 -22.12 -2.88
CA PHE A 210 20.32 -20.94 -2.72
C PHE A 210 19.81 -20.03 -1.60
N PRO A 211 20.69 -19.24 -0.95
CA PRO A 211 20.30 -18.26 0.02
C PRO A 211 19.59 -17.08 -0.68
N LEU A 212 18.33 -16.81 -0.34
CA LEU A 212 17.56 -15.70 -0.91
C LEU A 212 17.31 -14.59 0.10
N PHE A 213 16.79 -14.93 1.28
CA PHE A 213 16.42 -13.96 2.28
C PHE A 213 17.26 -14.04 3.56
N THR A 214 17.33 -12.93 4.27
CA THR A 214 17.95 -12.89 5.60
C THR A 214 17.01 -13.49 6.65
N GLN A 215 17.55 -13.81 7.82
CA GLN A 215 16.74 -14.21 8.98
C GLN A 215 15.66 -13.16 9.31
N LYS A 216 16.02 -11.88 9.24
CA LYS A 216 15.10 -10.78 9.55
C LYS A 216 13.88 -10.74 8.63
N PHE A 217 14.06 -10.98 7.32
CA PHE A 217 12.93 -11.13 6.40
C PHE A 217 11.99 -12.24 6.88
N CYS A 218 12.56 -13.40 7.20
CA CYS A 218 11.78 -14.58 7.57
C CYS A 218 11.00 -14.36 8.86
N ASP A 219 11.63 -13.78 9.87
CA ASP A 219 11.02 -13.48 11.16
C ASP A 219 9.85 -12.49 11.00
N GLU A 220 10.07 -11.40 10.24
CA GLU A 220 9.02 -10.39 10.04
C GLU A 220 7.89 -10.88 9.12
N ALA A 221 8.18 -11.68 8.08
CA ALA A 221 7.15 -12.26 7.23
C ALA A 221 6.24 -13.22 8.01
N VAL A 222 6.81 -14.04 8.90
CA VAL A 222 6.03 -14.91 9.79
C VAL A 222 5.22 -14.08 10.78
N ALA A 223 5.82 -13.10 11.44
CA ALA A 223 5.14 -12.24 12.40
C ALA A 223 3.98 -11.46 11.75
N LEU A 224 4.20 -10.91 10.55
CA LEU A 224 3.18 -10.21 9.78
C LEU A 224 2.00 -11.14 9.43
N SER A 225 2.29 -12.36 8.96
CA SER A 225 1.25 -13.33 8.60
C SER A 225 0.42 -13.79 9.79
N GLU A 226 1.03 -13.97 10.96
CA GLU A 226 0.31 -14.32 12.19
C GLU A 226 -0.49 -13.12 12.74
N ALA A 227 0.02 -11.89 12.64
CA ALA A 227 -0.69 -10.70 13.08
C ALA A 227 -1.94 -10.39 12.25
N LYS A 228 -1.88 -10.60 10.94
CA LYS A 228 -3.05 -10.40 10.04
C LYS A 228 -4.08 -11.52 10.15
N ASP A 229 -3.70 -12.70 10.61
CA ASP A 229 -4.55 -13.90 10.86
C ASP A 229 -5.54 -14.27 9.73
N ASN A 230 -5.21 -13.94 8.49
CA ASN A 230 -6.03 -14.21 7.29
C ASN A 230 -5.83 -15.63 6.73
N TRP A 231 -5.55 -16.60 7.59
CA TRP A 231 -5.28 -17.98 7.20
C TRP A 231 -6.54 -18.69 6.70
N THR A 232 -6.43 -19.34 5.54
CA THR A 232 -7.51 -20.14 4.94
C THR A 232 -7.03 -21.53 4.53
N ILE A 233 -7.95 -22.45 4.37
CA ILE A 233 -7.74 -23.79 3.78
C ILE A 233 -8.52 -23.97 2.48
N ASP A 234 -9.24 -22.95 2.02
CA ASP A 234 -10.25 -23.06 0.96
C ASP A 234 -9.71 -22.76 -0.43
N ARG A 235 -8.44 -22.30 -0.54
CA ARG A 235 -7.87 -21.87 -1.83
C ARG A 235 -7.56 -23.01 -2.79
N HIS A 236 -7.17 -24.18 -2.27
CA HIS A 236 -6.72 -25.31 -3.06
C HIS A 236 -7.59 -26.54 -2.83
N ASN A 237 -8.68 -26.69 -3.61
CA ASN A 237 -9.66 -27.78 -3.42
C ASN A 237 -9.04 -29.18 -3.51
N ALA A 238 -8.06 -29.41 -4.39
CA ALA A 238 -7.47 -30.72 -4.60
C ALA A 238 -6.35 -31.05 -3.59
N TYR A 239 -5.62 -30.04 -3.18
CA TYR A 239 -4.49 -30.15 -2.24
C TYR A 239 -4.57 -28.98 -1.23
N PRO A 240 -5.50 -29.06 -0.26
CA PRO A 240 -5.69 -27.98 0.69
C PRO A 240 -4.40 -27.64 1.44
N THR A 241 -4.08 -26.36 1.51
CA THR A 241 -2.98 -25.80 2.31
C THR A 241 -3.54 -24.80 3.32
N ASN A 242 -2.99 -24.77 4.51
CA ASN A 242 -3.28 -23.68 5.44
C ASN A 242 -2.37 -22.52 5.08
N ASP A 243 -2.88 -21.56 4.32
CA ASP A 243 -2.07 -20.49 3.71
C ASP A 243 -2.75 -19.12 3.74
N VAL A 244 -1.95 -18.11 3.45
CA VAL A 244 -2.37 -16.71 3.25
C VAL A 244 -1.67 -16.14 2.02
N LEU A 245 -2.40 -15.45 1.15
CA LEU A 245 -1.80 -14.75 0.01
C LEU A 245 -0.91 -13.60 0.52
N LEU A 246 0.26 -13.42 -0.08
CA LEU A 246 1.11 -12.27 0.25
C LEU A 246 0.42 -10.93 -0.08
N GLN A 247 -0.55 -10.94 -1.00
CA GLN A 247 -1.38 -9.78 -1.31
C GLN A 247 -2.27 -9.39 -0.12
N ASP A 248 -2.86 -10.37 0.59
CA ASP A 248 -3.78 -10.13 1.69
C ASP A 248 -3.09 -9.57 2.95
N ILE A 249 -1.76 -9.71 3.01
CA ILE A 249 -0.93 -9.17 4.09
C ILE A 249 -0.07 -7.98 3.64
N GLY A 250 -0.28 -7.45 2.42
CA GLY A 250 0.41 -6.28 1.89
C GLY A 250 1.86 -6.49 1.44
N LEU A 251 2.37 -7.74 1.43
CA LEU A 251 3.77 -8.05 1.11
C LEU A 251 4.02 -8.38 -0.37
N ASN A 252 2.96 -8.60 -1.17
CA ASN A 252 3.08 -9.15 -2.51
C ASN A 252 3.90 -8.30 -3.48
N ASP A 253 3.72 -6.98 -3.48
CA ASP A 253 4.36 -6.10 -4.47
C ASP A 253 5.87 -6.04 -4.24
N ILE A 254 6.28 -5.93 -3.00
CA ILE A 254 7.68 -5.96 -2.56
C ILE A 254 8.31 -7.32 -2.90
N TYR A 255 7.64 -8.40 -2.54
CA TYR A 255 8.10 -9.76 -2.80
C TYR A 255 8.22 -10.03 -4.31
N SER A 256 7.23 -9.64 -5.09
CA SER A 256 7.23 -9.77 -6.55
C SER A 256 8.33 -8.94 -7.21
N ARG A 257 8.71 -7.80 -6.61
CA ARG A 257 9.86 -7.03 -7.05
C ARG A 257 11.17 -7.77 -6.85
N VAL A 258 11.35 -8.45 -5.71
CA VAL A 258 12.51 -9.34 -5.49
C VAL A 258 12.55 -10.46 -6.53
N LEU A 259 11.40 -11.08 -6.84
CA LEU A 259 11.34 -12.11 -7.88
C LEU A 259 11.78 -11.57 -9.24
N ARG A 260 11.27 -10.43 -9.66
CA ARG A 260 11.63 -9.82 -10.96
C ARG A 260 13.10 -9.43 -11.05
N GLU A 261 13.66 -8.85 -9.99
CA GLU A 261 15.02 -8.32 -10.04
C GLU A 261 16.10 -9.38 -9.79
N ILE A 262 15.77 -10.48 -9.09
CA ILE A 262 16.76 -11.48 -8.65
C ILE A 262 16.42 -12.88 -9.15
N VAL A 263 15.19 -13.35 -8.89
CA VAL A 263 14.86 -14.77 -9.09
C VAL A 263 14.59 -15.10 -10.55
N TYR A 264 13.86 -14.24 -11.29
CA TYR A 264 13.61 -14.51 -12.72
C TYR A 264 14.90 -14.52 -13.55
N PRO A 265 15.83 -13.56 -13.39
CA PRO A 265 17.14 -13.65 -14.04
C PRO A 265 17.91 -14.93 -13.68
N LEU A 266 17.85 -15.35 -12.40
CA LEU A 266 18.46 -16.61 -11.98
C LEU A 266 17.80 -17.81 -12.67
N CYS A 267 16.48 -17.88 -12.77
CA CYS A 267 15.79 -18.95 -13.48
C CYS A 267 16.19 -19.02 -14.97
N ILE A 268 16.30 -17.86 -15.62
CA ILE A 268 16.76 -17.78 -17.02
C ILE A 268 18.17 -18.36 -17.14
N HIS A 269 19.08 -18.01 -16.23
CA HIS A 269 20.44 -18.53 -16.21
C HIS A 269 20.51 -20.06 -15.98
N LEU A 270 19.78 -20.57 -14.97
CA LEU A 270 19.86 -21.98 -14.57
C LEU A 270 19.31 -22.95 -15.61
N TRP A 271 18.29 -22.55 -16.35
CA TRP A 271 17.61 -23.41 -17.34
C TRP A 271 17.79 -22.93 -18.78
N GLU A 272 18.68 -21.95 -19.03
CA GLU A 272 18.92 -21.38 -20.36
C GLU A 272 17.61 -21.06 -21.09
N LEU A 273 16.67 -20.41 -20.36
CA LEU A 273 15.32 -20.16 -20.87
C LEU A 273 15.36 -19.11 -21.98
N GLU A 274 14.83 -19.45 -23.13
CA GLU A 274 14.74 -18.57 -24.28
C GLU A 274 13.31 -18.42 -24.77
N GLY A 275 12.99 -17.29 -25.38
CA GLY A 275 11.72 -17.03 -26.04
C GLY A 275 10.78 -16.08 -25.27
N PRO A 276 9.69 -15.68 -25.90
CA PRO A 276 8.77 -14.69 -25.35
C PRO A 276 8.09 -15.18 -24.07
N GLY A 277 7.91 -14.25 -23.14
CA GLY A 277 7.20 -14.50 -21.87
C GLY A 277 8.08 -14.92 -20.70
N TYR A 278 9.36 -15.23 -20.91
CA TYR A 278 10.28 -15.44 -19.79
C TYR A 278 10.85 -14.15 -19.22
N ASP A 279 10.98 -13.11 -20.06
CA ASP A 279 11.41 -11.78 -19.60
C ASP A 279 10.36 -11.08 -18.74
N ASP A 280 9.10 -11.53 -18.81
CA ASP A 280 7.95 -10.98 -18.08
C ASP A 280 7.13 -12.10 -17.44
N MET A 281 7.77 -12.90 -16.58
CA MET A 281 7.07 -13.91 -15.77
C MET A 281 6.20 -13.25 -14.72
N TYR A 282 5.12 -13.90 -14.36
CA TYR A 282 4.27 -13.53 -13.23
C TYR A 282 4.18 -14.66 -12.22
N SER A 283 3.78 -14.35 -11.00
CA SER A 283 3.71 -15.33 -9.93
C SER A 283 2.49 -15.16 -9.04
N GLU A 284 2.00 -16.27 -8.54
CA GLU A 284 1.10 -16.33 -7.39
C GLU A 284 1.96 -16.65 -6.16
N ASN A 285 1.91 -15.76 -5.15
CA ASN A 285 2.76 -15.85 -3.97
C ASN A 285 1.92 -15.98 -2.71
N PHE A 286 2.22 -16.97 -1.89
CA PHE A 286 1.54 -17.19 -0.63
C PHE A 286 2.49 -17.72 0.44
N LEU A 287 2.12 -17.54 1.70
CA LEU A 287 2.79 -18.11 2.85
C LEU A 287 1.94 -19.26 3.37
N ALA A 288 2.54 -20.43 3.54
CA ALA A 288 1.88 -21.63 4.06
C ALA A 288 2.47 -22.03 5.41
N ARG A 289 1.60 -22.50 6.30
CA ARG A 289 2.01 -23.07 7.59
C ARG A 289 1.54 -24.50 7.75
N TYR A 290 2.42 -25.31 8.34
CA TYR A 290 2.13 -26.68 8.73
C TYR A 290 2.12 -26.75 10.24
N THR A 291 1.07 -27.37 10.80
CA THR A 291 0.88 -27.54 12.24
C THR A 291 0.37 -28.94 12.55
N MET A 292 0.64 -29.45 13.75
CA MET A 292 0.23 -30.80 14.13
C MET A 292 -1.29 -30.96 14.30
N ASP A 293 -1.96 -29.89 14.69
CA ASP A 293 -3.40 -29.86 14.98
C ASP A 293 -4.28 -29.63 13.75
N ARG A 294 -3.73 -29.13 12.65
CA ARG A 294 -4.48 -28.85 11.42
C ARG A 294 -3.93 -29.63 10.23
N GLN A 295 -2.81 -29.18 9.68
CA GLN A 295 -2.20 -29.78 8.52
C GLN A 295 -0.71 -29.98 8.73
N SER A 296 -0.30 -31.23 8.98
CA SER A 296 1.12 -31.55 9.20
C SER A 296 1.92 -31.85 7.93
N HIS A 297 1.24 -32.12 6.81
CA HIS A 297 1.86 -32.54 5.53
C HIS A 297 1.03 -32.08 4.33
N LEU A 298 1.59 -32.25 3.13
CA LEU A 298 0.87 -32.13 1.87
C LEU A 298 1.16 -33.34 1.00
N SER A 299 0.10 -33.94 0.47
CA SER A 299 0.17 -35.14 -0.38
C SER A 299 0.99 -34.88 -1.65
N LEU A 300 1.45 -35.96 -2.30
CA LEU A 300 2.19 -35.86 -3.56
C LEU A 300 1.34 -35.26 -4.66
N HIS A 301 1.86 -34.21 -5.31
CA HIS A 301 1.18 -33.46 -6.37
C HIS A 301 2.22 -32.89 -7.35
N HIS A 302 1.73 -32.33 -8.44
CA HIS A 302 2.44 -31.42 -9.32
C HIS A 302 1.85 -30.04 -9.17
N ASP A 303 2.69 -29.02 -9.26
CA ASP A 303 2.23 -27.64 -9.24
C ASP A 303 1.76 -27.20 -10.63
N PHE A 304 0.78 -26.34 -10.67
CA PHE A 304 0.33 -25.71 -11.92
C PHE A 304 1.14 -24.45 -12.21
N SER A 305 2.47 -24.63 -12.35
CA SER A 305 3.44 -23.56 -12.62
C SER A 305 4.53 -24.02 -13.57
N ASN A 306 5.21 -23.12 -14.25
CA ASN A 306 6.42 -23.48 -15.00
C ASN A 306 7.56 -23.78 -14.04
N ILE A 307 7.74 -22.92 -13.05
CA ILE A 307 8.75 -23.05 -11.99
C ILE A 307 8.09 -22.78 -10.66
N THR A 308 8.38 -23.61 -9.67
CA THR A 308 7.99 -23.37 -8.28
C THR A 308 9.20 -22.99 -7.45
N MET A 309 9.02 -22.00 -6.58
CA MET A 309 9.98 -21.66 -5.55
C MET A 309 9.36 -21.85 -4.18
N VAL A 310 10.09 -22.47 -3.29
CA VAL A 310 9.73 -22.64 -1.87
C VAL A 310 10.84 -22.03 -1.02
N VAL A 311 10.52 -21.10 -0.14
CA VAL A 311 11.49 -20.52 0.80
C VAL A 311 11.20 -21.00 2.22
N LYS A 312 12.20 -21.50 2.90
CA LYS A 312 12.11 -21.86 4.31
C LYS A 312 12.13 -20.60 5.19
N LEU A 313 11.13 -20.42 6.04
CA LEU A 313 11.04 -19.21 6.87
C LEU A 313 11.42 -19.42 8.34
N ASN A 314 11.45 -20.65 8.84
CA ASN A 314 11.80 -20.91 10.25
C ASN A 314 12.42 -22.29 10.46
N ASP A 315 12.94 -22.50 11.67
CA ASP A 315 13.58 -23.74 12.12
C ASP A 315 12.91 -24.43 13.30
N GLU A 316 11.88 -23.81 13.91
CA GLU A 316 11.25 -24.28 15.15
C GLU A 316 10.25 -25.43 14.88
N PHE A 317 10.69 -26.45 14.16
CA PHE A 317 9.91 -27.67 13.89
C PHE A 317 10.82 -28.89 13.69
N ASP A 318 10.27 -30.07 13.91
CA ASP A 318 10.91 -31.34 13.59
C ASP A 318 10.23 -32.02 12.39
N GLY A 319 10.99 -32.75 11.60
CA GLY A 319 10.49 -33.41 10.38
C GLY A 319 10.37 -32.46 9.20
N GLY A 320 9.29 -32.59 8.42
CA GLY A 320 9.00 -31.69 7.29
C GLY A 320 9.94 -31.87 6.10
N GLY A 321 10.06 -30.81 5.32
CA GLY A 321 10.80 -30.79 4.04
C GLY A 321 9.92 -31.13 2.85
N THR A 322 10.44 -30.86 1.64
CA THR A 322 9.78 -31.17 0.36
C THR A 322 10.41 -32.42 -0.23
N TRP A 323 9.60 -33.46 -0.39
CA TRP A 323 10.04 -34.76 -0.87
C TRP A 323 9.74 -34.94 -2.36
N PHE A 324 10.77 -35.31 -3.13
CA PHE A 324 10.71 -35.61 -4.56
C PHE A 324 10.98 -37.13 -4.78
N PRO A 325 9.93 -37.97 -4.86
CA PRO A 325 10.08 -39.45 -4.90
C PRO A 325 10.92 -39.94 -6.07
N LYS A 326 10.70 -39.40 -7.28
CA LYS A 326 11.41 -39.79 -8.50
C LYS A 326 12.93 -39.63 -8.35
N TYR A 327 13.37 -38.59 -7.72
CA TYR A 327 14.77 -38.23 -7.55
C TYR A 327 15.37 -38.73 -6.23
N LYS A 328 14.52 -39.17 -5.30
CA LYS A 328 14.89 -39.52 -3.92
C LYS A 328 15.56 -38.36 -3.18
N VAL A 329 15.13 -37.16 -3.48
CA VAL A 329 15.59 -35.90 -2.86
C VAL A 329 14.61 -35.45 -1.80
N LEU A 330 15.12 -35.11 -0.62
CA LEU A 330 14.42 -34.38 0.41
C LEU A 330 15.06 -33.00 0.53
N SER A 331 14.39 -31.97 -0.01
CA SER A 331 14.80 -30.59 0.21
C SER A 331 14.31 -30.15 1.59
N ASN A 332 15.24 -29.91 2.49
CA ASN A 332 15.03 -29.34 3.82
C ASN A 332 16.27 -28.51 4.18
N PRO A 333 16.43 -27.33 3.58
CA PRO A 333 17.60 -26.51 3.77
C PRO A 333 17.90 -26.26 5.25
N LYS A 334 19.20 -26.31 5.61
CA LYS A 334 19.61 -26.07 7.01
C LYS A 334 19.46 -24.63 7.44
N ARG A 335 19.55 -23.70 6.49
CA ARG A 335 19.51 -22.27 6.75
C ARG A 335 18.13 -21.70 6.46
N VAL A 336 17.59 -20.93 7.37
CA VAL A 336 16.41 -20.10 7.17
C VAL A 336 16.68 -19.06 6.08
N GLY A 337 15.68 -18.72 5.27
CA GLY A 337 15.82 -17.84 4.12
C GLY A 337 16.38 -18.49 2.86
N THR A 338 16.65 -19.80 2.89
CA THR A 338 17.04 -20.55 1.69
C THR A 338 15.83 -20.86 0.83
N ALA A 339 15.94 -20.54 -0.46
CA ALA A 339 14.97 -20.89 -1.50
C ALA A 339 15.32 -22.23 -2.15
N THR A 340 14.31 -23.01 -2.47
CA THR A 340 14.38 -24.20 -3.34
C THR A 340 13.59 -23.92 -4.59
N LEU A 341 14.23 -24.03 -5.77
CA LEU A 341 13.61 -23.93 -7.09
C LEU A 341 13.50 -25.30 -7.74
N HIS A 342 12.38 -25.55 -8.42
CA HIS A 342 12.18 -26.74 -9.25
C HIS A 342 11.14 -26.50 -10.34
N PRO A 343 11.12 -27.27 -11.45
CA PRO A 343 10.02 -27.27 -12.39
C PRO A 343 8.71 -27.68 -11.70
N GLY A 344 7.61 -26.96 -11.95
CA GLY A 344 6.30 -27.26 -11.32
C GLY A 344 5.56 -28.40 -12.00
N LEU A 345 5.50 -28.37 -13.35
CA LEU A 345 4.71 -29.30 -14.14
C LEU A 345 5.36 -30.69 -14.29
N ILE A 346 4.53 -31.72 -14.37
CA ILE A 346 4.76 -33.11 -14.84
C ILE A 346 6.00 -33.83 -14.31
N THR A 347 7.17 -33.21 -14.29
CA THR A 347 8.45 -33.90 -14.06
C THR A 347 8.82 -34.03 -12.58
N HIS A 348 8.35 -33.08 -11.74
CA HIS A 348 8.72 -32.96 -10.35
C HIS A 348 7.53 -33.20 -9.42
N LEU A 349 7.00 -34.45 -9.45
CA LEU A 349 6.05 -34.91 -8.43
C LEU A 349 6.69 -34.73 -7.06
N HIS A 350 6.02 -33.99 -6.16
CA HIS A 350 6.55 -33.72 -4.82
C HIS A 350 5.43 -33.58 -3.79
N GLY A 351 5.80 -33.47 -2.52
CA GLY A 351 4.89 -33.20 -1.42
C GLY A 351 5.64 -32.82 -0.16
N ALA A 352 4.95 -32.17 0.77
CA ALA A 352 5.53 -31.83 2.05
C ALA A 352 5.45 -33.03 3.02
N ARG A 353 6.60 -33.46 3.54
CA ARG A 353 6.64 -34.51 4.56
C ARG A 353 6.04 -33.99 5.87
N PRO A 354 5.44 -34.90 6.66
CA PRO A 354 4.88 -34.52 7.94
C PRO A 354 5.93 -33.86 8.85
N ILE A 355 5.54 -32.75 9.48
CA ILE A 355 6.21 -32.28 10.69
C ILE A 355 5.80 -33.19 11.86
N THR A 356 6.66 -33.34 12.85
CA THR A 356 6.44 -34.17 14.03
C THR A 356 6.41 -33.35 15.32
N ALA A 357 6.85 -32.08 15.26
CA ALA A 357 6.76 -31.11 16.34
C ALA A 357 6.85 -29.69 15.76
N GLY A 358 6.38 -28.71 16.51
CA GLY A 358 6.47 -27.27 16.18
C GLY A 358 5.52 -26.82 15.09
N LYS A 359 5.89 -25.71 14.46
CA LYS A 359 5.18 -25.12 13.29
C LYS A 359 6.20 -24.84 12.19
N ARG A 360 5.91 -25.23 10.96
CA ARG A 360 6.74 -24.96 9.79
C ARG A 360 6.09 -23.89 8.94
N TYR A 361 6.83 -22.83 8.61
CA TYR A 361 6.43 -21.76 7.71
C TYR A 361 7.29 -21.74 6.46
N ILE A 362 6.66 -21.57 5.31
CA ILE A 362 7.31 -21.41 4.02
C ILE A 362 6.58 -20.34 3.21
N THR A 363 7.29 -19.63 2.31
CA THR A 363 6.61 -19.01 1.16
C THR A 363 6.67 -19.96 -0.03
N VAL A 364 5.64 -19.88 -0.86
CA VAL A 364 5.54 -20.60 -2.13
C VAL A 364 5.27 -19.59 -3.23
N SER A 365 5.96 -19.71 -4.35
CA SER A 365 5.73 -18.91 -5.55
C SER A 365 5.50 -19.82 -6.75
N PHE A 366 4.32 -19.74 -7.33
CA PHE A 366 4.00 -20.40 -8.61
C PHE A 366 4.30 -19.45 -9.76
N MET A 367 5.49 -19.59 -10.35
CA MET A 367 5.96 -18.72 -11.43
C MET A 367 5.52 -19.28 -12.80
N ARG A 368 4.94 -18.39 -13.62
CA ARG A 368 4.41 -18.71 -14.94
C ARG A 368 4.92 -17.71 -15.96
N LYS A 369 5.21 -18.20 -17.18
CA LYS A 369 5.46 -17.31 -18.32
C LYS A 369 4.14 -16.77 -18.87
N HIS A 370 4.16 -15.58 -19.41
CA HIS A 370 3.05 -15.11 -20.21
C HIS A 370 2.94 -15.97 -21.49
N GLU A 371 1.82 -16.62 -21.68
CA GLU A 371 1.50 -17.19 -22.97
C GLU A 371 1.30 -16.02 -23.92
N GLY A 372 2.16 -15.88 -24.93
CA GLY A 372 2.07 -14.84 -25.93
C GLY A 372 0.72 -14.94 -26.68
N GLY A 373 -0.28 -14.28 -26.13
CA GLY A 373 -1.56 -14.08 -26.79
C GLY A 373 -1.33 -13.08 -27.92
N THR A 374 -1.32 -13.55 -29.14
CA THR A 374 -1.71 -12.70 -30.29
C THR A 374 -3.15 -12.26 -30.01
N LEU A 375 -3.31 -10.97 -29.62
CA LEU A 375 -4.59 -10.28 -29.77
C LEU A 375 -4.94 -10.11 -31.23
#